data_6a5ffc24600a23566fb8ad7d6c692324
#
_entry.id   6a5ffc24600a23566fb8ad7d6c692324
#
_cell.length_a   1.000
_cell.length_b   1.000
_cell.length_c   1.000
_cell.angle_alpha   90.00
_cell.angle_beta   90.00
_cell.angle_gamma   90.00
#
_symmetry.space_group_name_H-M   'P 1'
#
loop_
_entity.id
_entity.type
_entity.pdbx_description
1 polymer ?
#
loop_
_entity_poly.entity_id
_entity_poly.type
_entity_poly.pdbx_seq_one_letter_code
_entity_poly.pdbx_strand_id
1 'polypeptide(L)'
;MFTVIVDDLVFADGSTRMGVLGGGGPQTAFGFRTHPGNFSVGLAAGIGPDFPRECEDWLDANGVDSEGLMLVRDDDMDTYGAAEREGGGGEASASAFVARRERKKLDEKKDAPDAQTFRPTPRAWQITERDGRRTQVWRTPANAGLYAMLRPPAETLPPRYRGARAFHVGVHPERPDAALLASLRRSLGGGDARLGASKAGWLSVEPFTRATRPVPRETLEALCSAGDVFSPNELEAVSLVGKGSPLELCRRLAAAGAKIVCVRRGAKGAVAHDAETGETWRVPAFFSEDQSGALADVTGCGNAFCGGFIAGLASGESLDRAACWGSAAASVVAEHVGVPAAPAGDAGTREEVRRRFEALLRRTEKIVGDT
;
A
#
# COMPACT_ATOMS: atom_id res chain seq x y z
N MET A 1 7.23 -1.28 1.85
CA MET A 1 5.85 -0.78 1.91
C MET A 1 5.83 0.55 2.61
N PHE A 2 4.87 1.42 2.30
CA PHE A 2 4.83 2.80 2.79
C PHE A 2 3.50 3.11 3.47
N THR A 3 3.47 4.22 4.20
CA THR A 3 2.28 4.77 4.86
C THR A 3 1.84 3.99 6.09
N VAL A 4 2.19 4.52 7.25
CA VAL A 4 1.71 4.07 8.56
C VAL A 4 0.91 5.21 9.21
N ILE A 5 -0.26 4.90 9.72
CA ILE A 5 -1.19 5.84 10.36
C ILE A 5 -1.74 5.16 11.62
N VAL A 6 -2.04 5.94 12.64
CA VAL A 6 -2.88 5.48 13.74
C VAL A 6 -4.31 5.97 13.47
N ASP A 7 -5.20 5.02 13.23
CA ASP A 7 -6.61 5.30 12.93
C ASP A 7 -7.47 5.27 14.20
N ASP A 8 -8.38 6.23 14.28
CA ASP A 8 -9.45 6.27 15.26
C ASP A 8 -10.77 6.01 14.51
N LEU A 9 -11.35 4.82 14.72
CA LEU A 9 -12.51 4.34 13.96
C LEU A 9 -13.80 4.78 14.62
N VAL A 10 -14.74 5.26 13.81
CA VAL A 10 -16.14 5.54 14.20
C VAL A 10 -17.04 4.73 13.29
N PHE A 11 -17.81 3.81 13.88
CA PHE A 11 -18.69 2.93 13.15
C PHE A 11 -20.10 3.54 12.95
N ALA A 12 -20.83 2.99 12.00
CA ALA A 12 -22.16 3.46 11.63
C ALA A 12 -23.20 3.39 12.78
N ASP A 13 -22.97 2.55 13.78
CA ASP A 13 -23.78 2.45 14.99
C ASP A 13 -23.37 3.44 16.09
N GLY A 14 -22.35 4.26 15.84
CA GLY A 14 -21.79 5.23 16.79
C GLY A 14 -20.74 4.65 17.74
N SER A 15 -20.46 3.36 17.71
CA SER A 15 -19.35 2.78 18.47
C SER A 15 -18.00 3.25 17.93
N THR A 16 -16.98 3.18 18.76
CA THR A 16 -15.62 3.67 18.38
C THR A 16 -14.54 2.67 18.75
N ARG A 17 -13.44 2.67 18.01
CA ARG A 17 -12.22 1.95 18.32
C ARG A 17 -11.03 2.85 18.05
N MET A 18 -10.30 3.19 19.12
CA MET A 18 -9.23 4.19 19.06
C MET A 18 -7.85 3.53 18.97
N GLY A 19 -6.91 4.23 18.31
CA GLY A 19 -5.51 3.83 18.31
C GLY A 19 -5.19 2.58 17.49
N VAL A 20 -5.99 2.30 16.44
CA VAL A 20 -5.82 1.11 15.59
C VAL A 20 -4.68 1.33 14.60
N LEU A 21 -3.83 0.33 14.42
CA LEU A 21 -2.80 0.37 13.36
C LEU A 21 -3.47 0.41 11.98
N GLY A 22 -3.19 1.47 11.25
CA GLY A 22 -3.77 1.78 9.95
C GLY A 22 -2.73 2.24 8.94
N GLY A 23 -3.23 2.81 7.85
CA GLY A 23 -2.42 3.16 6.68
C GLY A 23 -2.28 1.98 5.72
N GLY A 24 -1.83 2.27 4.50
CA GLY A 24 -1.69 1.23 3.46
C GLY A 24 -0.58 0.21 3.75
N GLY A 25 0.49 0.63 4.42
CA GLY A 25 1.66 -0.20 4.66
C GLY A 25 1.41 -1.47 5.45
N PRO A 26 0.82 -1.42 6.64
CA PRO A 26 0.57 -2.60 7.47
C PRO A 26 -0.30 -3.64 6.79
N GLN A 27 -1.42 -3.23 6.15
CA GLN A 27 -2.29 -4.15 5.44
C GLN A 27 -1.61 -4.76 4.20
N THR A 28 -0.82 -3.96 3.47
CA THR A 28 -0.03 -4.48 2.34
C THR A 28 1.02 -5.47 2.82
N ALA A 29 1.70 -5.17 3.94
CA ALA A 29 2.67 -6.08 4.54
C ALA A 29 2.02 -7.38 5.01
N PHE A 30 0.83 -7.31 5.63
CA PHE A 30 0.03 -8.48 5.99
C PHE A 30 -0.26 -9.34 4.74
N GLY A 31 -0.87 -8.74 3.72
CA GLY A 31 -1.21 -9.45 2.48
C GLY A 31 0.01 -10.11 1.82
N PHE A 32 1.15 -9.42 1.83
CA PHE A 32 2.40 -9.97 1.31
C PHE A 32 2.90 -11.17 2.13
N ARG A 33 2.81 -11.10 3.46
CA ARG A 33 3.27 -12.14 4.39
C ARG A 33 2.40 -13.40 4.39
N THR A 34 1.15 -13.31 3.95
CA THR A 34 0.27 -14.49 3.81
C THR A 34 0.70 -15.42 2.68
N HIS A 35 1.45 -14.92 1.70
CA HIS A 35 1.99 -15.75 0.62
C HIS A 35 3.05 -16.73 1.17
N PRO A 36 3.07 -17.99 0.69
CA PRO A 36 3.99 -19.02 1.20
C PRO A 36 5.47 -18.78 0.88
N GLY A 37 5.78 -17.84 0.00
CA GLY A 37 7.16 -17.49 -0.34
C GLY A 37 7.95 -17.01 0.89
N ASN A 38 9.23 -17.36 0.95
CA ASN A 38 10.12 -16.96 2.03
C ASN A 38 10.68 -15.56 1.77
N PHE A 39 9.90 -14.52 2.10
CA PHE A 39 10.28 -13.12 1.93
C PHE A 39 10.33 -12.38 3.27
N SER A 40 11.27 -11.48 3.38
CA SER A 40 11.23 -10.42 4.40
C SER A 40 10.41 -9.24 3.89
N VAL A 41 9.64 -8.61 4.76
CA VAL A 41 8.82 -7.43 4.46
C VAL A 41 9.21 -6.31 5.39
N GLY A 42 9.44 -5.13 4.86
CA GLY A 42 9.74 -3.93 5.65
C GLY A 42 8.75 -2.79 5.38
N LEU A 43 8.58 -1.93 6.38
CA LEU A 43 7.84 -0.69 6.30
C LEU A 43 8.80 0.51 6.30
N ALA A 44 8.43 1.55 5.55
CA ALA A 44 9.10 2.84 5.56
C ALA A 44 8.06 3.95 5.75
N ALA A 45 8.11 4.62 6.90
CA ALA A 45 7.24 5.73 7.24
C ALA A 45 7.83 6.57 8.38
N GLY A 46 7.43 7.83 8.48
CA GLY A 46 7.64 8.65 9.66
C GLY A 46 6.61 8.30 10.74
N ILE A 47 7.09 8.18 11.96
CA ILE A 47 6.28 8.01 13.18
C ILE A 47 6.71 9.05 14.22
N GLY A 48 5.89 9.25 15.24
CA GLY A 48 6.23 10.07 16.41
C GLY A 48 6.63 9.23 17.61
N PRO A 49 7.07 9.90 18.71
CA PRO A 49 7.33 9.25 20.00
C PRO A 49 6.07 8.59 20.59
N ASP A 50 4.89 9.06 20.16
CA ASP A 50 3.57 8.60 20.59
C ASP A 50 3.05 7.39 19.80
N PHE A 51 3.90 6.74 18.98
CA PHE A 51 3.50 5.54 18.24
C PHE A 51 3.14 4.42 19.23
N PRO A 52 1.89 3.87 19.18
CA PRO A 52 1.41 2.94 20.19
C PRO A 52 2.22 1.65 20.21
N ARG A 53 2.47 1.13 21.42
CA ARG A 53 3.20 -0.12 21.61
C ARG A 53 2.46 -1.31 21.01
N GLU A 54 1.16 -1.33 21.09
CA GLU A 54 0.31 -2.37 20.47
C GLU A 54 0.49 -2.45 18.97
N CYS A 55 0.75 -1.31 18.31
CA CYS A 55 1.09 -1.27 16.90
C CYS A 55 2.49 -1.87 16.65
N GLU A 56 3.45 -1.61 17.53
CA GLU A 56 4.79 -2.21 17.45
C GLU A 56 4.71 -3.72 17.63
N ASP A 57 3.99 -4.18 18.66
CA ASP A 57 3.81 -5.59 18.98
C ASP A 57 3.15 -6.34 17.80
N TRP A 58 2.20 -5.71 17.12
CA TRP A 58 1.58 -6.28 15.92
C TRP A 58 2.60 -6.44 14.78
N LEU A 59 3.43 -5.43 14.52
CA LEU A 59 4.47 -5.50 13.49
C LEU A 59 5.46 -6.62 13.77
N ASP A 60 5.92 -6.74 15.03
CA ASP A 60 6.85 -7.76 15.45
C ASP A 60 6.23 -9.17 15.34
N ALA A 61 4.99 -9.36 15.78
CA ALA A 61 4.26 -10.62 15.64
C ALA A 61 4.07 -11.05 14.18
N ASN A 62 3.92 -10.09 13.26
CA ASN A 62 3.81 -10.36 11.84
C ASN A 62 5.17 -10.50 11.14
N GLY A 63 6.29 -10.38 11.86
CA GLY A 63 7.63 -10.44 11.30
C GLY A 63 7.88 -9.34 10.27
N VAL A 64 7.27 -8.18 10.48
CA VAL A 64 7.45 -7.00 9.64
C VAL A 64 8.64 -6.20 10.14
N ASP A 65 9.62 -6.01 9.28
CA ASP A 65 10.77 -5.20 9.59
C ASP A 65 10.38 -3.73 9.73
N SER A 66 10.58 -3.19 10.92
CA SER A 66 10.23 -1.82 11.30
C SER A 66 11.45 -0.87 11.35
N GLU A 67 12.63 -1.27 10.82
CA GLU A 67 13.80 -0.38 10.80
C GLU A 67 13.56 0.89 9.98
N GLY A 68 12.72 0.82 8.96
CA GLY A 68 12.31 1.97 8.16
C GLY A 68 11.23 2.86 8.80
N LEU A 69 10.77 2.56 10.02
CA LEU A 69 9.95 3.48 10.80
C LEU A 69 10.88 4.47 11.52
N MET A 70 10.73 5.75 11.21
CA MET A 70 11.66 6.79 11.60
C MET A 70 10.97 7.89 12.38
N LEU A 71 11.63 8.41 13.42
CA LEU A 71 11.21 9.64 14.08
C LEU A 71 11.50 10.82 13.17
N VAL A 72 10.59 11.79 13.09
CA VAL A 72 10.70 12.96 12.22
C VAL A 72 10.79 14.22 13.06
N ARG A 73 11.87 14.99 12.89
CA ARG A 73 12.08 16.26 13.59
C ARG A 73 11.18 17.36 13.02
N ASP A 74 10.68 18.22 13.89
CA ASP A 74 9.75 19.29 13.50
C ASP A 74 10.48 20.42 12.76
N ASP A 75 11.64 20.83 13.24
CA ASP A 75 12.40 21.98 12.73
C ASP A 75 12.90 21.80 11.28
N ASP A 76 13.16 20.56 10.86
CA ASP A 76 13.68 20.25 9.53
C ASP A 76 12.59 20.19 8.43
N MET A 77 11.31 20.26 8.82
CA MET A 77 10.19 20.08 7.89
C MET A 77 9.58 21.40 7.38
N ASP A 78 9.88 22.54 8.01
CA ASP A 78 9.39 23.85 7.54
C ASP A 78 10.04 24.27 6.22
N THR A 79 11.26 23.82 5.97
CA THR A 79 11.97 23.99 4.69
C THR A 79 11.30 23.23 3.54
N TYR A 80 10.64 22.09 3.83
CA TYR A 80 9.93 21.29 2.83
C TYR A 80 8.68 22.00 2.27
N GLY A 81 7.93 22.70 3.13
CA GLY A 81 6.73 23.45 2.73
C GLY A 81 7.02 24.76 1.98
N ALA A 82 8.23 25.33 2.10
CA ALA A 82 8.63 26.51 1.36
C ALA A 82 9.00 26.18 -0.09
N ALA A 83 9.70 25.08 -0.32
CA ALA A 83 10.13 24.65 -1.65
C ALA A 83 8.95 24.18 -2.55
N GLU A 84 7.89 23.60 -1.98
CA GLU A 84 6.65 23.27 -2.73
C GLU A 84 5.91 24.52 -3.21
N ARG A 85 5.95 25.63 -2.47
CA ARG A 85 5.27 26.88 -2.84
C ARG A 85 5.96 27.60 -4.01
N GLU A 86 7.24 27.33 -4.22
CA GLU A 86 8.04 27.94 -5.29
C GLU A 86 8.12 27.06 -6.57
N GLY A 87 7.37 25.93 -6.63
CA GLY A 87 7.36 25.06 -7.81
C GLY A 87 8.62 24.23 -8.01
N GLY A 88 9.55 24.30 -7.08
CA GLY A 88 10.69 23.42 -6.97
C GLY A 88 10.33 22.22 -6.11
N GLY A 89 10.51 21.00 -6.59
CA GLY A 89 10.37 19.80 -5.79
C GLY A 89 11.37 19.83 -4.62
N GLY A 90 10.92 20.35 -3.48
CA GLY A 90 11.73 20.41 -2.26
C GLY A 90 11.95 19.01 -1.74
N GLU A 91 13.17 18.50 -1.81
CA GLU A 91 13.55 17.26 -1.16
C GLU A 91 13.56 17.49 0.36
N ALA A 92 12.77 16.72 1.10
CA ALA A 92 12.91 16.69 2.55
C ALA A 92 14.34 16.26 2.87
N SER A 93 15.03 17.04 3.69
CA SER A 93 16.40 16.67 4.08
C SER A 93 16.38 15.30 4.77
N ALA A 94 17.21 14.37 4.31
CA ALA A 94 17.39 13.07 4.95
C ALA A 94 17.78 13.20 6.43
N SER A 95 18.33 14.34 6.85
CA SER A 95 18.68 14.67 8.23
C SER A 95 17.46 14.79 9.16
N ALA A 96 16.25 15.10 8.62
CA ALA A 96 15.03 15.16 9.40
C ALA A 96 14.58 13.79 9.95
N PHE A 97 15.04 12.70 9.34
CA PHE A 97 14.63 11.33 9.66
C PHE A 97 15.67 10.63 10.54
N VAL A 98 15.27 10.29 11.77
CA VAL A 98 16.11 9.65 12.77
C VAL A 98 15.72 8.18 12.93
N ALA A 99 16.69 7.26 12.83
CA ALA A 99 16.42 5.83 12.94
C ALA A 99 15.80 5.47 14.30
N ARG A 100 14.74 4.63 14.28
CA ARG A 100 14.00 4.18 15.48
C ARG A 100 14.91 3.57 16.55
N ARG A 101 16.00 2.89 16.19
CA ARG A 101 16.95 2.33 17.17
C ARG A 101 17.61 3.40 18.05
N GLU A 102 17.67 4.65 17.60
CA GLU A 102 18.13 5.76 18.43
C GLU A 102 17.10 6.16 19.47
N ARG A 103 15.79 5.92 19.24
CA ARG A 103 14.72 6.09 20.24
C ARG A 103 15.01 5.28 21.49
N LYS A 104 15.39 4.00 21.38
CA LYS A 104 15.73 3.17 22.57
C LYS A 104 16.86 3.78 23.40
N LYS A 105 17.83 4.43 22.75
CA LYS A 105 18.92 5.14 23.44
C LYS A 105 18.45 6.45 24.07
N LEU A 106 17.41 7.08 23.50
CA LEU A 106 16.81 8.31 24.05
C LEU A 106 15.91 7.99 25.24
N ASP A 107 15.16 6.88 25.20
CA ASP A 107 14.32 6.40 26.32
C ASP A 107 15.17 5.96 27.53
N GLU A 108 16.39 5.46 27.29
CA GLU A 108 17.34 5.03 28.35
C GLU A 108 18.08 6.22 29.00
N LYS A 109 18.14 7.37 28.34
CA LYS A 109 18.69 8.60 28.93
C LYS A 109 17.57 9.41 29.54
N LYS A 110 17.62 9.67 30.85
CA LYS A 110 16.70 10.56 31.58
C LYS A 110 16.63 11.99 31.06
N ASP A 111 17.52 12.36 30.13
CA ASP A 111 17.52 13.59 29.35
C ASP A 111 16.94 13.32 27.95
N ALA A 112 15.71 12.79 27.89
CA ALA A 112 14.99 12.67 26.62
C ALA A 112 14.93 14.05 25.95
N PRO A 113 15.35 14.19 24.69
CA PRO A 113 15.16 15.45 23.98
C PRO A 113 13.68 15.78 24.06
N ASP A 114 13.40 17.05 24.32
CA ASP A 114 12.06 17.59 24.52
C ASP A 114 11.11 16.95 23.50
N ALA A 115 10.01 16.34 23.96
CA ALA A 115 9.03 15.68 23.07
C ALA A 115 8.49 16.64 22.01
N GLN A 116 8.69 17.95 22.18
CA GLN A 116 8.40 19.01 21.24
C GLN A 116 9.31 19.02 20.00
N THR A 117 10.44 18.29 20.03
CA THR A 117 11.38 18.25 18.90
C THR A 117 10.97 17.28 17.78
N PHE A 118 10.02 16.40 18.03
CA PHE A 118 9.55 15.41 17.06
C PHE A 118 8.08 15.57 16.74
N ARG A 119 7.72 15.31 15.49
CA ARG A 119 6.33 15.28 15.05
C ARG A 119 5.57 14.11 15.69
N PRO A 120 4.29 14.28 16.04
CA PRO A 120 3.45 13.18 16.45
C PRO A 120 3.21 12.20 15.28
N THR A 121 2.93 10.96 15.61
CA THR A 121 2.53 9.94 14.63
C THR A 121 1.32 10.41 13.82
N PRO A 122 1.30 10.24 12.48
CA PRO A 122 0.13 10.54 11.68
C PRO A 122 -1.13 9.87 12.19
N ARG A 123 -2.18 10.63 12.44
CA ARG A 123 -3.48 10.15 12.95
C ARG A 123 -4.64 10.65 12.11
N ALA A 124 -5.64 9.78 11.93
CA ALA A 124 -6.86 10.13 11.24
C ALA A 124 -8.09 9.49 11.90
N TRP A 125 -9.23 10.18 11.80
CA TRP A 125 -10.53 9.57 11.99
C TRP A 125 -10.93 8.81 10.72
N GLN A 126 -11.42 7.59 10.89
CA GLN A 126 -12.09 6.83 9.83
C GLN A 126 -13.55 6.68 10.23
N ILE A 127 -14.41 7.46 9.60
CA ILE A 127 -15.83 7.52 9.93
C ILE A 127 -16.60 6.73 8.89
N THR A 128 -17.34 5.70 9.33
CA THR A 128 -18.18 4.89 8.47
C THR A 128 -19.65 5.28 8.65
N GLU A 129 -20.29 5.67 7.56
CA GLU A 129 -21.70 6.03 7.52
C GLU A 129 -22.59 4.78 7.36
N ARG A 130 -23.89 4.90 7.67
CA ARG A 130 -24.85 3.79 7.55
C ARG A 130 -25.03 3.26 6.13
N ASP A 131 -24.75 4.08 5.12
CA ASP A 131 -24.76 3.73 3.70
C ASP A 131 -23.46 3.06 3.23
N GLY A 132 -22.53 2.78 4.15
CA GLY A 132 -21.22 2.20 3.87
C GLY A 132 -20.19 3.20 3.35
N ARG A 133 -20.55 4.48 3.18
CA ARG A 133 -19.61 5.53 2.81
C ARG A 133 -18.63 5.76 3.95
N ARG A 134 -17.34 5.90 3.59
CA ARG A 134 -16.28 6.17 4.55
C ARG A 134 -15.67 7.55 4.29
N THR A 135 -15.47 8.29 5.37
CA THR A 135 -14.80 9.59 5.38
C THR A 135 -13.57 9.54 6.26
N GLN A 136 -12.42 9.91 5.72
CA GLN A 136 -11.19 10.09 6.49
C GLN A 136 -11.01 11.57 6.83
N VAL A 137 -10.79 11.84 8.11
CA VAL A 137 -10.49 13.19 8.62
C VAL A 137 -9.15 13.15 9.33
N TRP A 138 -8.17 13.90 8.81
CA TRP A 138 -6.86 14.00 9.43
C TRP A 138 -6.92 14.71 10.78
N ARG A 139 -6.35 14.11 11.81
CA ARG A 139 -6.09 14.72 13.11
C ARG A 139 -4.72 15.41 13.12
N THR A 140 -3.75 14.85 12.40
CA THR A 140 -2.48 15.50 12.10
C THR A 140 -2.70 16.53 10.99
N PRO A 141 -2.17 17.76 11.12
CA PRO A 141 -2.32 18.78 10.07
C PRO A 141 -1.87 18.24 8.71
N ALA A 142 -2.76 18.37 7.72
CA ALA A 142 -2.51 17.92 6.34
C ALA A 142 -1.62 18.94 5.62
N ASN A 143 -0.33 18.83 5.79
CA ASN A 143 0.70 19.67 5.18
C ASN A 143 1.81 18.81 4.55
N ALA A 144 2.79 19.45 3.93
CA ALA A 144 3.93 18.76 3.31
C ALA A 144 4.66 17.83 4.27
N GLY A 145 4.80 18.22 5.54
CA GLY A 145 5.40 17.39 6.59
C GLY A 145 4.65 16.08 6.82
N LEU A 146 3.31 16.10 6.85
CA LEU A 146 2.52 14.88 6.92
C LEU A 146 2.81 13.97 5.72
N TYR A 147 2.81 14.51 4.50
CA TYR A 147 3.04 13.72 3.30
C TYR A 147 4.43 13.09 3.27
N ALA A 148 5.46 13.80 3.75
CA ALA A 148 6.82 13.25 3.89
C ALA A 148 6.88 12.13 4.95
N MET A 149 6.14 12.25 6.06
CA MET A 149 6.03 11.16 7.03
C MET A 149 5.37 9.93 6.43
N LEU A 150 4.33 10.09 5.63
CA LEU A 150 3.63 8.97 4.99
C LEU A 150 4.50 8.28 3.93
N ARG A 151 5.39 9.01 3.28
CA ARG A 151 6.28 8.56 2.21
C ARG A 151 7.65 9.21 2.35
N PRO A 152 8.51 8.68 3.24
CA PRO A 152 9.84 9.24 3.42
C PRO A 152 10.67 9.11 2.14
N PRO A 153 11.62 10.04 1.93
CA PRO A 153 12.54 9.99 0.79
C PRO A 153 13.27 8.65 0.70
N ALA A 154 13.52 8.16 -0.51
CA ALA A 154 14.15 6.85 -0.71
C ALA A 154 15.57 6.78 -0.13
N GLU A 155 16.25 7.91 0.00
CA GLU A 155 17.59 8.04 0.58
C GLU A 155 17.60 7.70 2.08
N THR A 156 16.46 7.85 2.75
CA THR A 156 16.31 7.53 4.18
C THR A 156 16.07 6.05 4.43
N LEU A 157 15.80 5.27 3.38
CA LEU A 157 15.55 3.83 3.51
C LEU A 157 16.75 3.12 4.14
N PRO A 158 16.52 2.20 5.08
CA PRO A 158 17.58 1.36 5.63
C PRO A 158 18.40 0.71 4.53
N PRO A 159 19.73 0.60 4.67
CA PRO A 159 20.59 0.00 3.64
C PRO A 159 20.12 -1.38 3.18
N ARG A 160 19.55 -2.19 4.09
CA ARG A 160 19.04 -3.52 3.78
C ARG A 160 17.74 -3.53 2.94
N TYR A 161 17.05 -2.37 2.81
CA TYR A 161 15.90 -2.24 1.91
C TYR A 161 16.33 -1.92 0.48
N ARG A 162 17.58 -1.45 0.30
CA ARG A 162 18.16 -1.29 -1.03
C ARG A 162 18.41 -2.68 -1.61
N GLY A 163 18.08 -2.86 -2.87
CA GLY A 163 18.11 -4.17 -3.49
C GLY A 163 16.87 -5.05 -3.16
N ALA A 164 15.81 -4.46 -2.62
CA ALA A 164 14.55 -5.16 -2.42
C ALA A 164 14.01 -5.74 -3.75
N ARG A 165 13.38 -6.92 -3.67
CA ARG A 165 12.73 -7.55 -4.84
C ARG A 165 11.46 -6.85 -5.26
N ALA A 166 10.82 -6.10 -4.36
CA ALA A 166 9.62 -5.33 -4.66
C ALA A 166 9.49 -4.11 -3.74
N PHE A 167 8.98 -3.02 -4.31
CA PHE A 167 8.41 -1.90 -3.59
C PHE A 167 6.93 -1.77 -3.95
N HIS A 168 6.12 -1.39 -2.96
CA HIS A 168 4.72 -0.98 -3.18
C HIS A 168 4.51 0.38 -2.54
N VAL A 169 3.94 1.33 -3.30
CA VAL A 169 3.73 2.71 -2.85
C VAL A 169 2.40 3.26 -3.36
N GLY A 170 1.67 3.91 -2.45
CA GLY A 170 0.49 4.69 -2.80
C GLY A 170 0.87 6.10 -3.23
N VAL A 171 0.27 6.64 -4.28
CA VAL A 171 0.55 7.97 -4.83
C VAL A 171 -0.70 8.81 -5.00
N HIS A 172 -0.54 10.15 -4.99
CA HIS A 172 -1.63 11.04 -5.36
C HIS A 172 -1.77 11.08 -6.90
N PRO A 173 -2.95 10.79 -7.47
CA PRO A 173 -3.09 10.65 -8.92
C PRO A 173 -2.85 11.93 -9.71
N GLU A 174 -3.12 13.09 -9.12
CA GLU A 174 -2.92 14.40 -9.78
C GLU A 174 -1.52 14.99 -9.54
N ARG A 175 -0.77 14.48 -8.56
CA ARG A 175 0.56 14.95 -8.16
C ARG A 175 1.40 13.76 -7.71
N PRO A 176 1.74 12.84 -8.63
CA PRO A 176 2.62 11.71 -8.30
C PRO A 176 4.02 12.23 -7.95
N ASP A 177 4.61 11.68 -6.90
CA ASP A 177 5.99 11.97 -6.53
C ASP A 177 6.95 11.22 -7.47
N ALA A 178 7.29 11.88 -8.58
CA ALA A 178 8.14 11.30 -9.62
C ALA A 178 9.57 11.05 -9.10
N ALA A 179 10.09 11.89 -8.19
CA ALA A 179 11.42 11.74 -7.62
C ALA A 179 11.51 10.49 -6.76
N LEU A 180 10.54 10.29 -5.85
CA LEU A 180 10.43 9.07 -5.04
C LEU A 180 10.32 7.83 -5.93
N LEU A 181 9.42 7.83 -6.91
CA LEU A 181 9.21 6.68 -7.80
C LEU A 181 10.48 6.31 -8.58
N ALA A 182 11.18 7.30 -9.14
CA ALA A 182 12.45 7.09 -9.82
C ALA A 182 13.54 6.56 -8.87
N SER A 183 13.61 7.07 -7.64
CA SER A 183 14.59 6.64 -6.65
C SER A 183 14.31 5.21 -6.17
N LEU A 184 13.04 4.86 -5.92
CA LEU A 184 12.64 3.49 -5.61
C LEU A 184 12.99 2.52 -6.76
N ARG A 185 12.76 2.93 -8.01
CA ARG A 185 13.13 2.14 -9.18
C ARG A 185 14.63 1.86 -9.21
N ARG A 186 15.47 2.84 -8.94
CA ARG A 186 16.94 2.67 -8.85
C ARG A 186 17.36 1.76 -7.69
N SER A 187 16.58 1.74 -6.61
CA SER A 187 16.86 0.96 -5.40
C SER A 187 16.42 -0.51 -5.49
N LEU A 188 15.72 -0.91 -6.56
CA LEU A 188 15.33 -2.30 -6.76
C LEU A 188 16.53 -3.19 -7.05
N GLY A 189 16.57 -4.37 -6.44
CA GLY A 189 17.57 -5.39 -6.70
C GLY A 189 17.37 -6.06 -8.06
N GLY A 190 18.46 -6.50 -8.69
CA GLY A 190 18.41 -7.41 -9.82
C GLY A 190 17.77 -8.74 -9.43
N GLY A 191 17.00 -9.33 -10.34
CA GLY A 191 16.40 -10.64 -10.13
C GLY A 191 17.46 -11.71 -9.81
N ASP A 192 17.12 -12.67 -8.95
CA ASP A 192 17.98 -13.82 -8.71
C ASP A 192 18.02 -14.67 -10.00
N ALA A 193 19.18 -14.69 -10.63
CA ALA A 193 19.41 -15.48 -11.86
C ALA A 193 19.08 -16.98 -11.69
N ARG A 194 19.03 -17.49 -10.44
CA ARG A 194 18.66 -18.86 -10.13
C ARG A 194 17.17 -19.16 -10.34
N LEU A 195 16.33 -18.11 -10.40
CA LEU A 195 14.88 -18.20 -10.64
C LEU A 195 14.49 -17.92 -12.10
N GLY A 196 15.47 -17.82 -13.00
CA GLY A 196 15.21 -17.53 -14.43
C GLY A 196 14.71 -16.10 -14.71
N ALA A 197 14.61 -15.26 -13.69
CA ALA A 197 14.13 -13.90 -13.83
C ALA A 197 15.28 -12.96 -14.21
N SER A 198 15.38 -12.63 -15.47
CA SER A 198 16.23 -11.55 -16.00
C SER A 198 15.74 -10.15 -15.59
N LYS A 199 14.73 -10.05 -14.73
CA LYS A 199 14.03 -8.79 -14.42
C LYS A 199 14.55 -8.18 -13.12
N ALA A 200 14.93 -6.91 -13.19
CA ALA A 200 15.01 -6.08 -11.98
C ALA A 200 13.69 -6.17 -11.19
N GLY A 201 13.74 -6.04 -9.85
CA GLY A 201 12.59 -6.21 -8.99
C GLY A 201 11.33 -5.42 -9.40
N TRP A 202 10.25 -5.57 -8.67
CA TRP A 202 8.93 -5.04 -8.98
C TRP A 202 8.66 -3.69 -8.30
N LEU A 203 8.23 -2.68 -9.04
CA LEU A 203 7.64 -1.46 -8.49
C LEU A 203 6.13 -1.48 -8.72
N SER A 204 5.37 -1.63 -7.64
CA SER A 204 3.92 -1.58 -7.63
C SER A 204 3.44 -0.22 -7.15
N VAL A 205 2.58 0.41 -7.92
CA VAL A 205 2.03 1.73 -7.67
C VAL A 205 0.51 1.64 -7.59
N GLU A 206 -0.09 2.28 -6.60
CA GLU A 206 -1.54 2.47 -6.53
C GLU A 206 -1.90 3.94 -6.29
N PRO A 207 -2.97 4.46 -6.88
CA PRO A 207 -3.55 5.71 -6.40
C PRO A 207 -4.22 5.45 -5.06
N PHE A 208 -4.01 6.33 -4.08
CA PHE A 208 -4.66 6.20 -2.77
C PHE A 208 -5.97 6.99 -2.66
N THR A 209 -6.33 7.70 -3.72
CA THR A 209 -7.56 8.50 -3.83
C THR A 209 -7.95 8.66 -5.30
N ARG A 210 -9.19 9.07 -5.53
CA ARG A 210 -9.67 9.46 -6.86
C ARG A 210 -9.10 10.81 -7.27
N ALA A 211 -8.87 11.00 -8.55
CA ALA A 211 -8.66 12.32 -9.11
C ALA A 211 -9.94 13.16 -8.97
N THR A 212 -9.80 14.39 -8.52
CA THR A 212 -10.93 15.32 -8.32
C THR A 212 -11.15 16.22 -9.55
N ARG A 213 -10.17 16.27 -10.44
CA ARG A 213 -10.18 17.01 -11.71
C ARG A 213 -9.55 16.16 -12.80
N PRO A 214 -9.77 16.47 -14.08
CA PRO A 214 -9.12 15.80 -15.20
C PRO A 214 -7.59 15.82 -15.02
N VAL A 215 -6.97 14.65 -15.09
CA VAL A 215 -5.52 14.51 -15.02
C VAL A 215 -4.93 14.80 -16.39
N PRO A 216 -3.95 15.71 -16.52
CA PRO A 216 -3.25 15.94 -17.79
C PRO A 216 -2.65 14.65 -18.33
N ARG A 217 -2.64 14.52 -19.69
CA ARG A 217 -2.13 13.31 -20.32
C ARG A 217 -0.71 12.95 -19.90
N GLU A 218 0.17 13.93 -19.86
CA GLU A 218 1.56 13.74 -19.45
C GLU A 218 1.68 13.23 -18.00
N THR A 219 0.85 13.75 -17.07
CA THR A 219 0.79 13.29 -15.69
C THR A 219 0.28 11.86 -15.61
N LEU A 220 -0.75 11.50 -16.41
CA LEU A 220 -1.29 10.15 -16.46
C LEU A 220 -0.25 9.16 -17.02
N GLU A 221 0.43 9.52 -18.11
CA GLU A 221 1.50 8.71 -18.70
C GLU A 221 2.66 8.52 -17.73
N ALA A 222 3.10 9.58 -17.06
CA ALA A 222 4.14 9.50 -16.01
C ALA A 222 3.71 8.60 -14.84
N LEU A 223 2.47 8.70 -14.39
CA LEU A 223 1.90 7.88 -13.33
C LEU A 223 1.85 6.39 -13.71
N CYS A 224 1.31 6.08 -14.89
CA CYS A 224 1.12 4.72 -15.37
C CYS A 224 2.46 4.02 -15.67
N SER A 225 3.42 4.75 -16.25
CA SER A 225 4.74 4.19 -16.64
C SER A 225 5.73 4.09 -15.48
N ALA A 226 5.46 4.73 -14.35
CA ALA A 226 6.40 4.76 -13.22
C ALA A 226 6.71 3.38 -12.64
N GLY A 227 5.70 2.50 -12.59
CA GLY A 227 5.76 1.16 -12.02
C GLY A 227 5.72 0.03 -13.05
N ASP A 228 5.92 -1.19 -12.58
CA ASP A 228 5.62 -2.40 -13.35
C ASP A 228 4.16 -2.83 -13.18
N VAL A 229 3.58 -2.50 -12.01
CA VAL A 229 2.20 -2.79 -11.66
C VAL A 229 1.49 -1.49 -11.30
N PHE A 230 0.36 -1.24 -11.91
CA PHE A 230 -0.56 -0.16 -11.56
C PHE A 230 -1.90 -0.73 -11.10
N SER A 231 -2.24 -0.54 -9.81
CA SER A 231 -3.39 -1.20 -9.20
C SER A 231 -4.40 -0.22 -8.59
N PRO A 232 -5.21 0.48 -9.40
CA PRO A 232 -6.30 1.31 -8.91
C PRO A 232 -7.52 0.47 -8.50
N ASN A 233 -8.40 1.04 -7.66
CA ASN A 233 -9.77 0.55 -7.61
C ASN A 233 -10.58 1.09 -8.80
N GLU A 234 -11.78 0.54 -9.03
CA GLU A 234 -12.63 0.89 -10.19
C GLU A 234 -12.97 2.38 -10.22
N LEU A 235 -13.24 3.00 -9.07
CA LEU A 235 -13.57 4.44 -9.00
C LEU A 235 -12.35 5.32 -9.26
N GLU A 236 -11.18 4.91 -8.80
CA GLU A 236 -9.91 5.58 -9.10
C GLU A 236 -9.60 5.46 -10.60
N ALA A 237 -9.72 4.26 -11.19
CA ALA A 237 -9.53 4.05 -12.61
C ALA A 237 -10.47 4.93 -13.44
N VAL A 238 -11.76 4.95 -13.10
CA VAL A 238 -12.76 5.81 -13.77
C VAL A 238 -12.40 7.29 -13.66
N SER A 239 -11.87 7.74 -12.52
CA SER A 239 -11.46 9.14 -12.35
C SER A 239 -10.25 9.53 -13.20
N LEU A 240 -9.43 8.56 -13.59
CA LEU A 240 -8.23 8.76 -14.40
C LEU A 240 -8.51 8.69 -15.91
N VAL A 241 -9.29 7.70 -16.34
CA VAL A 241 -9.44 7.39 -17.78
C VAL A 241 -10.89 7.40 -18.28
N GLY A 242 -11.81 7.90 -17.44
CA GLY A 242 -13.25 7.97 -17.77
C GLY A 242 -13.98 6.64 -17.58
N LYS A 243 -15.30 6.68 -17.73
CA LYS A 243 -16.17 5.51 -17.59
C LYS A 243 -15.89 4.45 -18.65
N GLY A 244 -16.04 3.19 -18.29
CA GLY A 244 -15.88 2.04 -19.16
C GLY A 244 -16.08 0.73 -18.44
N SER A 245 -16.10 -0.38 -19.17
CA SER A 245 -16.00 -1.71 -18.58
C SER A 245 -14.64 -1.91 -17.91
N PRO A 246 -14.50 -2.83 -16.97
CA PRO A 246 -13.20 -3.07 -16.31
C PRO A 246 -12.06 -3.39 -17.29
N LEU A 247 -12.37 -4.10 -18.38
CA LEU A 247 -11.39 -4.39 -19.43
C LEU A 247 -10.99 -3.13 -20.20
N GLU A 248 -11.94 -2.26 -20.52
CA GLU A 248 -11.64 -0.97 -21.18
C GLU A 248 -10.80 -0.06 -20.26
N LEU A 249 -11.09 -0.03 -18.94
CA LEU A 249 -10.29 0.70 -17.99
C LEU A 249 -8.84 0.18 -17.98
N CYS A 250 -8.65 -1.14 -17.92
CA CYS A 250 -7.33 -1.75 -18.00
C CYS A 250 -6.59 -1.36 -19.29
N ARG A 251 -7.26 -1.48 -20.45
CA ARG A 251 -6.66 -1.16 -21.76
C ARG A 251 -6.27 0.32 -21.87
N ARG A 252 -7.10 1.24 -21.37
CA ARG A 252 -6.79 2.69 -21.37
C ARG A 252 -5.61 3.03 -20.47
N LEU A 253 -5.51 2.41 -19.29
CA LEU A 253 -4.38 2.58 -18.41
C LEU A 253 -3.09 1.95 -18.98
N ALA A 254 -3.20 0.81 -19.66
CA ALA A 254 -2.11 0.20 -20.40
C ALA A 254 -1.64 1.09 -21.56
N ALA A 255 -2.58 1.68 -22.32
CA ALA A 255 -2.27 2.66 -23.37
C ALA A 255 -1.60 3.94 -22.85
N ALA A 256 -1.80 4.28 -21.56
CA ALA A 256 -1.09 5.35 -20.87
C ALA A 256 0.29 4.91 -20.32
N GLY A 257 0.73 3.67 -20.54
CA GLY A 257 2.07 3.18 -20.22
C GLY A 257 2.19 2.17 -19.08
N ALA A 258 1.07 1.76 -18.45
CA ALA A 258 1.12 0.74 -17.41
C ALA A 258 1.39 -0.64 -18.03
N LYS A 259 2.35 -1.40 -17.49
CA LYS A 259 2.72 -2.74 -17.99
C LYS A 259 1.75 -3.80 -17.51
N ILE A 260 1.50 -3.86 -16.21
CA ILE A 260 0.48 -4.70 -15.60
C ILE A 260 -0.54 -3.79 -14.92
N VAL A 261 -1.81 -3.94 -15.29
CA VAL A 261 -2.92 -3.21 -14.68
C VAL A 261 -3.78 -4.19 -13.89
N CYS A 262 -4.13 -3.84 -12.65
CA CYS A 262 -5.10 -4.59 -11.88
C CYS A 262 -6.18 -3.67 -11.32
N VAL A 263 -7.35 -3.64 -11.95
CA VAL A 263 -8.51 -2.87 -11.49
C VAL A 263 -9.26 -3.66 -10.43
N ARG A 264 -9.21 -3.20 -9.17
CA ARG A 264 -9.88 -3.79 -8.02
C ARG A 264 -11.33 -3.30 -7.93
N ARG A 265 -12.29 -4.19 -7.65
CA ARG A 265 -13.73 -3.92 -7.77
C ARG A 265 -14.52 -4.31 -6.51
N GLY A 266 -13.86 -4.36 -5.35
CA GLY A 266 -14.48 -4.78 -4.09
C GLY A 266 -15.09 -6.18 -4.18
N ALA A 267 -16.37 -6.34 -3.82
CA ALA A 267 -17.08 -7.62 -3.86
C ALA A 267 -17.23 -8.22 -5.27
N LYS A 268 -16.97 -7.43 -6.32
CA LYS A 268 -16.94 -7.90 -7.73
C LYS A 268 -15.58 -8.47 -8.13
N GLY A 269 -14.61 -8.56 -7.20
CA GLY A 269 -13.28 -9.10 -7.45
C GLY A 269 -12.34 -8.10 -8.13
N ALA A 270 -11.57 -8.56 -9.12
CA ALA A 270 -10.60 -7.76 -9.85
C ALA A 270 -10.49 -8.20 -11.32
N VAL A 271 -9.99 -7.30 -12.16
CA VAL A 271 -9.54 -7.61 -13.51
C VAL A 271 -8.07 -7.25 -13.61
N ALA A 272 -7.25 -8.25 -13.93
CA ALA A 272 -5.81 -8.10 -14.15
C ALA A 272 -5.47 -8.22 -15.62
N HIS A 273 -4.66 -7.31 -16.14
CA HIS A 273 -4.28 -7.23 -17.55
C HIS A 273 -2.77 -7.01 -17.67
N ASP A 274 -2.14 -7.80 -18.53
CA ASP A 274 -0.75 -7.65 -18.92
C ASP A 274 -0.73 -7.01 -20.33
N ALA A 275 -0.17 -5.81 -20.42
CA ALA A 275 -0.10 -5.06 -21.68
C ALA A 275 0.87 -5.65 -22.70
N GLU A 276 1.89 -6.39 -22.26
CA GLU A 276 2.90 -7.01 -23.13
C GLU A 276 2.33 -8.25 -23.81
N THR A 277 1.67 -9.12 -23.05
CA THR A 277 1.12 -10.38 -23.56
C THR A 277 -0.32 -10.25 -24.06
N GLY A 278 -1.03 -9.19 -23.66
CA GLY A 278 -2.46 -9.03 -23.90
C GLY A 278 -3.33 -9.91 -22.99
N GLU A 279 -2.74 -10.72 -22.13
CA GLU A 279 -3.50 -11.59 -21.22
C GLU A 279 -4.35 -10.78 -20.26
N THR A 280 -5.59 -11.23 -20.09
CA THR A 280 -6.54 -10.59 -19.16
C THR A 280 -7.28 -11.66 -18.38
N TRP A 281 -7.37 -11.45 -17.06
CA TRP A 281 -8.00 -12.38 -16.16
C TRP A 281 -9.03 -11.68 -15.28
N ARG A 282 -10.18 -12.31 -15.11
CA ARG A 282 -11.19 -11.96 -14.11
C ARG A 282 -11.00 -12.86 -12.90
N VAL A 283 -10.68 -12.25 -11.76
CA VAL A 283 -10.54 -12.94 -10.49
C VAL A 283 -11.69 -12.53 -9.58
N PRO A 284 -12.52 -13.47 -9.08
CA PRO A 284 -13.63 -13.13 -8.22
C PRO A 284 -13.16 -12.67 -6.84
N ALA A 285 -14.02 -11.94 -6.10
CA ALA A 285 -13.87 -11.81 -4.67
C ALA A 285 -14.16 -13.16 -3.99
N PHE A 286 -13.56 -13.40 -2.82
CA PHE A 286 -13.85 -14.61 -2.04
C PHE A 286 -15.29 -14.55 -1.50
N PHE A 287 -15.65 -13.40 -0.89
CA PHE A 287 -17.03 -13.11 -0.49
C PHE A 287 -17.75 -12.38 -1.61
N SER A 288 -18.92 -12.88 -1.96
CA SER A 288 -19.83 -12.25 -2.92
C SER A 288 -20.66 -11.13 -2.25
N GLU A 289 -21.36 -10.33 -3.04
CA GLU A 289 -22.16 -9.19 -2.55
C GLU A 289 -23.25 -9.61 -1.54
N ASP A 290 -23.85 -10.78 -1.72
CA ASP A 290 -24.85 -11.37 -0.84
C ASP A 290 -24.25 -11.90 0.49
N GLN A 291 -22.95 -12.05 0.59
CA GLN A 291 -22.24 -12.47 1.80
C GLN A 291 -21.67 -11.28 2.60
N SER A 292 -22.13 -10.07 2.34
CA SER A 292 -21.68 -8.85 3.03
C SER A 292 -21.82 -8.90 4.56
N GLY A 293 -22.77 -9.69 5.08
CA GLY A 293 -22.95 -9.91 6.52
C GLY A 293 -21.78 -10.67 7.20
N ALA A 294 -20.90 -11.30 6.44
CA ALA A 294 -19.69 -11.95 6.94
C ALA A 294 -18.50 -10.97 7.08
N LEU A 295 -18.64 -9.73 6.60
CA LEU A 295 -17.58 -8.73 6.58
C LEU A 295 -17.66 -7.85 7.83
N ALA A 296 -16.53 -7.68 8.50
CA ALA A 296 -16.42 -6.77 9.64
C ALA A 296 -16.04 -5.35 9.19
N ASP A 297 -15.04 -5.23 8.31
CA ASP A 297 -14.57 -3.95 7.77
C ASP A 297 -13.83 -4.17 6.46
N VAL A 298 -14.17 -3.41 5.42
CA VAL A 298 -13.50 -3.49 4.12
C VAL A 298 -12.28 -2.56 4.02
N THR A 299 -11.99 -1.83 5.11
CA THR A 299 -10.81 -0.95 5.18
C THR A 299 -9.52 -1.77 5.07
N GLY A 300 -8.63 -1.34 4.19
CA GLY A 300 -7.35 -2.03 4.00
C GLY A 300 -7.38 -3.27 3.10
N CYS A 301 -8.57 -3.78 2.72
CA CYS A 301 -8.66 -4.91 1.78
C CYS A 301 -7.94 -4.66 0.47
N GLY A 302 -8.04 -3.44 -0.09
CA GLY A 302 -7.33 -3.05 -1.30
C GLY A 302 -5.81 -3.11 -1.13
N ASN A 303 -5.32 -2.66 0.02
CA ASN A 303 -3.89 -2.71 0.35
C ASN A 303 -3.40 -4.15 0.54
N ALA A 304 -4.17 -4.98 1.25
CA ALA A 304 -3.85 -6.41 1.40
C ALA A 304 -3.87 -7.15 0.06
N PHE A 305 -4.81 -6.80 -0.83
CA PHE A 305 -4.81 -7.29 -2.20
C PHE A 305 -3.49 -6.97 -2.90
N CYS A 306 -3.06 -5.70 -2.88
CA CYS A 306 -1.79 -5.29 -3.49
C CYS A 306 -0.60 -6.06 -2.90
N GLY A 307 -0.61 -6.32 -1.58
CA GLY A 307 0.41 -7.14 -0.91
C GLY A 307 0.48 -8.56 -1.43
N GLY A 308 -0.63 -9.28 -1.44
CA GLY A 308 -0.70 -10.65 -1.96
C GLY A 308 -0.39 -10.73 -3.46
N PHE A 309 -0.89 -9.76 -4.24
CA PHE A 309 -0.64 -9.68 -5.67
C PHE A 309 0.85 -9.53 -6.00
N ILE A 310 1.53 -8.57 -5.36
CA ILE A 310 2.97 -8.35 -5.61
C ILE A 310 3.82 -9.50 -5.06
N ALA A 311 3.38 -10.19 -3.99
CA ALA A 311 4.05 -11.38 -3.49
C ALA A 311 4.01 -12.52 -4.52
N GLY A 312 2.86 -12.77 -5.16
CA GLY A 312 2.72 -13.74 -6.24
C GLY A 312 3.63 -13.41 -7.42
N LEU A 313 3.60 -12.16 -7.90
CA LEU A 313 4.47 -11.71 -9.00
C LEU A 313 5.96 -11.83 -8.65
N ALA A 314 6.35 -11.44 -7.43
CA ALA A 314 7.73 -11.56 -6.96
C ALA A 314 8.18 -13.02 -6.77
N SER A 315 7.24 -13.94 -6.65
CA SER A 315 7.49 -15.39 -6.62
C SER A 315 7.59 -16.02 -8.01
N GLY A 316 7.32 -15.24 -9.08
CA GLY A 316 7.31 -15.74 -10.45
C GLY A 316 6.01 -16.46 -10.85
N GLU A 317 4.93 -16.26 -10.10
CA GLU A 317 3.62 -16.81 -10.46
C GLU A 317 2.99 -16.07 -11.65
N SER A 318 2.12 -16.77 -12.37
CA SER A 318 1.34 -16.17 -13.47
C SER A 318 0.36 -15.12 -12.97
N LEU A 319 -0.10 -14.25 -13.87
CA LEU A 319 -0.93 -13.09 -13.55
C LEU A 319 -2.23 -13.47 -12.80
N ASP A 320 -2.91 -14.52 -13.25
CA ASP A 320 -4.12 -15.06 -12.62
C ASP A 320 -3.86 -15.54 -11.20
N ARG A 321 -2.79 -16.31 -11.00
CA ARG A 321 -2.40 -16.84 -9.69
C ARG A 321 -2.00 -15.71 -8.74
N ALA A 322 -1.20 -14.76 -9.20
CA ALA A 322 -0.83 -13.59 -8.40
C ALA A 322 -2.07 -12.79 -7.96
N ALA A 323 -3.03 -12.57 -8.86
CA ALA A 323 -4.27 -11.87 -8.52
C ALA A 323 -5.18 -12.67 -7.56
N CYS A 324 -5.17 -14.01 -7.63
CA CYS A 324 -5.84 -14.88 -6.66
C CYS A 324 -5.21 -14.75 -5.25
N TRP A 325 -3.89 -14.67 -5.13
CA TRP A 325 -3.23 -14.38 -3.84
C TRP A 325 -3.67 -13.04 -3.26
N GLY A 326 -3.77 -12.00 -4.10
CA GLY A 326 -4.31 -10.70 -3.71
C GLY A 326 -5.73 -10.80 -3.18
N SER A 327 -6.63 -11.47 -3.91
CA SER A 327 -8.02 -11.64 -3.50
C SER A 327 -8.18 -12.48 -2.23
N ALA A 328 -7.36 -13.52 -2.05
CA ALA A 328 -7.36 -14.35 -0.85
C ALA A 328 -6.88 -13.56 0.37
N ALA A 329 -5.80 -12.81 0.26
CA ALA A 329 -5.30 -11.95 1.34
C ALA A 329 -6.32 -10.87 1.74
N ALA A 330 -6.93 -10.20 0.75
CA ALA A 330 -7.96 -9.19 1.00
C ALA A 330 -9.16 -9.76 1.76
N SER A 331 -9.56 -10.99 1.47
CA SER A 331 -10.71 -11.62 2.12
C SER A 331 -10.50 -11.90 3.62
N VAL A 332 -9.26 -12.17 4.04
CA VAL A 332 -8.95 -12.33 5.47
C VAL A 332 -9.04 -10.98 6.18
N VAL A 333 -8.51 -9.93 5.58
CA VAL A 333 -8.60 -8.58 6.17
C VAL A 333 -10.05 -8.13 6.32
N ALA A 334 -10.92 -8.45 5.37
CA ALA A 334 -12.33 -8.08 5.39
C ALA A 334 -13.13 -8.63 6.59
N GLU A 335 -12.66 -9.69 7.22
CA GLU A 335 -13.29 -10.29 8.41
C GLU A 335 -12.88 -9.61 9.73
N HIS A 336 -12.00 -8.60 9.65
CA HIS A 336 -11.45 -7.94 10.82
C HIS A 336 -11.66 -6.43 10.75
N VAL A 337 -11.73 -5.81 11.93
CA VAL A 337 -11.69 -4.36 12.07
C VAL A 337 -10.24 -3.93 12.23
N GLY A 338 -9.73 -3.14 11.29
CA GLY A 338 -8.32 -2.78 11.21
C GLY A 338 -7.44 -3.94 10.71
N VAL A 339 -6.21 -4.04 11.22
CA VAL A 339 -5.31 -5.16 10.87
C VAL A 339 -5.74 -6.44 11.60
N PRO A 340 -5.64 -7.62 10.94
CA PRO A 340 -5.97 -8.90 11.57
C PRO A 340 -5.13 -9.16 12.83
N ALA A 341 -5.77 -9.68 13.89
CA ALA A 341 -5.07 -10.00 15.15
C ALA A 341 -4.15 -11.21 15.01
N ALA A 342 -4.56 -12.23 14.24
CA ALA A 342 -3.73 -13.39 13.97
C ALA A 342 -2.59 -13.02 13.01
N PRO A 343 -1.33 -13.40 13.31
CA PRO A 343 -0.21 -13.08 12.44
C PRO A 343 -0.33 -13.70 11.05
N ALA A 344 0.02 -12.95 10.01
CA ALA A 344 0.04 -13.42 8.62
C ALA A 344 0.96 -14.64 8.40
N GLY A 345 2.02 -14.74 9.23
CA GLY A 345 2.98 -15.86 9.21
C GLY A 345 2.53 -17.09 9.96
N ASP A 346 1.43 -17.02 10.71
CA ASP A 346 0.87 -18.16 11.43
C ASP A 346 0.42 -19.28 10.48
N ALA A 347 0.61 -20.54 10.92
CA ALA A 347 0.29 -21.71 10.08
C ALA A 347 -1.21 -21.76 9.74
N GLY A 348 -2.09 -21.44 10.67
CA GLY A 348 -3.54 -21.40 10.46
C GLY A 348 -3.95 -20.32 9.47
N THR A 349 -3.41 -19.11 9.62
CA THR A 349 -3.66 -18.00 8.71
C THR A 349 -3.20 -18.34 7.28
N ARG A 350 -1.99 -18.88 7.13
CA ARG A 350 -1.45 -19.26 5.82
C ARG A 350 -2.26 -20.39 5.16
N GLU A 351 -2.68 -21.39 5.94
CA GLU A 351 -3.50 -22.48 5.44
C GLU A 351 -4.88 -21.97 4.98
N GLU A 352 -5.50 -21.07 5.75
CA GLU A 352 -6.77 -20.46 5.36
C GLU A 352 -6.64 -19.63 4.08
N VAL A 353 -5.60 -18.79 3.97
CA VAL A 353 -5.34 -18.02 2.75
C VAL A 353 -5.08 -18.95 1.56
N ARG A 354 -4.34 -20.04 1.75
CA ARG A 354 -4.09 -21.05 0.71
C ARG A 354 -5.39 -21.71 0.26
N ARG A 355 -6.25 -22.11 1.18
CA ARG A 355 -7.57 -22.68 0.88
C ARG A 355 -8.44 -21.72 0.07
N ARG A 356 -8.44 -20.43 0.44
CA ARG A 356 -9.16 -19.39 -0.30
C ARG A 356 -8.55 -19.16 -1.69
N PHE A 357 -7.25 -19.11 -1.79
CA PHE A 357 -6.54 -19.02 -3.06
C PHE A 357 -6.94 -20.14 -4.03
N GLU A 358 -6.94 -21.41 -3.57
CA GLU A 358 -7.34 -22.55 -4.40
C GLU A 358 -8.80 -22.47 -4.84
N ALA A 359 -9.70 -22.00 -3.96
CA ALA A 359 -11.09 -21.79 -4.29
C ALA A 359 -11.30 -20.67 -5.32
N LEU A 360 -10.53 -19.60 -5.22
CA LEU A 360 -10.54 -18.49 -6.17
C LEU A 360 -9.99 -18.90 -7.53
N LEU A 361 -8.88 -19.62 -7.55
CA LEU A 361 -8.24 -20.08 -8.78
C LEU A 361 -9.18 -20.93 -9.63
N ARG A 362 -9.99 -21.80 -9.01
CA ARG A 362 -11.01 -22.61 -9.72
C ARG A 362 -12.14 -21.77 -10.35
N ARG A 363 -12.33 -20.52 -9.91
CA ARG A 363 -13.39 -19.59 -10.37
C ARG A 363 -12.82 -18.45 -11.22
N THR A 364 -11.51 -18.43 -11.40
CA THR A 364 -10.82 -17.41 -12.20
C THR A 364 -10.96 -17.73 -13.67
N GLU A 365 -11.27 -16.71 -14.47
CA GLU A 365 -11.59 -16.83 -15.88
C GLU A 365 -10.65 -15.98 -16.75
N LYS A 366 -10.11 -16.55 -17.79
CA LYS A 366 -9.41 -15.79 -18.83
C LYS A 366 -10.44 -15.02 -19.68
N ILE A 367 -10.29 -13.71 -19.76
CA ILE A 367 -11.09 -12.90 -20.66
C ILE A 367 -10.46 -13.01 -22.04
N VAL A 368 -11.14 -13.73 -22.94
CA VAL A 368 -10.78 -13.75 -24.36
C VAL A 368 -11.44 -12.52 -24.96
N GLY A 369 -10.63 -11.52 -25.37
CA GLY A 369 -11.15 -10.31 -25.99
C GLY A 369 -11.76 -10.64 -27.35
N ASP A 370 -12.94 -10.14 -27.62
CA ASP A 370 -13.33 -9.90 -29.02
C ASP A 370 -12.32 -8.90 -29.59
N THR A 371 -11.63 -9.30 -30.64
CA THR A 371 -10.67 -8.53 -31.46
C THR A 371 -11.32 -7.33 -32.06
#